data_6654ebcc704aeb38c044c6b77d96a521
#
_entry.id   6654ebcc704aeb38c044c6b77d96a521
#
_cell.length_a   1.000
_cell.length_b   1.000
_cell.length_c   1.000
_cell.angle_alpha   90.00
_cell.angle_beta   90.00
_cell.angle_gamma   90.00
#
_symmetry.space_group_name_H-M   'P 1'
#
loop_
_entity.id
_entity.type
_entity.pdbx_description
1 polymer ?
#
loop_
_entity_poly.entity_id
_entity_poly.type
_entity_poly.pdbx_seq_one_letter_code
_entity_poly.pdbx_strand_id
1 'polypeptide(L)'
;LPAAGRVTAPKPHPHLNANNLQECPIESPGQFQPRRIWLLSTPMSTVTLGPARMGDAPAIAHLSRDLIETDLPWSWTPRRVASLMRQRESAAVIARDQNRLAGFILAQYGDESAHIALLGVANEYRRQGIGRRMVQWVEETAMVAGLFLVRLEVRAIKREARHFYARLGYRETDRVDGYYSGLEDAIKMSRDLRALSTSK
;
A
#
# COMPACT_ATOMS: atom_id res chain seq x y z
N LEU A 1 -8.77 23.26 -43.24
CA LEU A 1 -7.98 22.01 -43.13
C LEU A 1 -6.50 22.32 -43.23
N PRO A 2 -5.68 22.04 -42.27
CA PRO A 2 -4.32 21.62 -42.51
C PRO A 2 -4.02 20.25 -41.91
N ALA A 3 -3.02 19.61 -42.52
CA ALA A 3 -2.64 18.23 -42.56
C ALA A 3 -2.07 17.62 -41.27
N ALA A 4 -2.32 16.33 -41.14
CA ALA A 4 -1.75 15.46 -40.12
C ALA A 4 -0.24 15.35 -40.19
N GLY A 5 0.44 15.69 -39.09
CA GLY A 5 1.86 15.43 -38.84
C GLY A 5 2.07 14.00 -38.35
N ARG A 6 2.82 13.23 -39.14
CA ARG A 6 3.25 11.85 -38.86
C ARG A 6 4.35 11.85 -37.78
N VAL A 7 4.11 11.22 -36.63
CA VAL A 7 5.15 10.99 -35.61
C VAL A 7 5.90 9.70 -35.96
N THR A 8 7.19 9.81 -36.22
CA THR A 8 8.11 8.71 -36.50
C THR A 8 8.66 8.10 -35.21
N ALA A 9 8.62 6.78 -35.09
CA ALA A 9 9.19 6.00 -33.98
C ALA A 9 10.72 6.02 -33.99
N PRO A 10 11.39 6.00 -32.82
CA PRO A 10 12.84 5.89 -32.72
C PRO A 10 13.35 4.46 -32.99
N LYS A 11 14.51 4.38 -33.66
CA LYS A 11 15.23 3.16 -34.05
C LYS A 11 15.92 2.49 -32.83
N PRO A 12 16.11 1.16 -32.85
CA PRO A 12 16.80 0.43 -31.79
C PRO A 12 18.34 0.59 -31.87
N HIS A 13 19.00 0.63 -30.71
CA HIS A 13 20.44 0.68 -30.55
C HIS A 13 21.08 -0.73 -30.62
N PRO A 14 22.34 -0.84 -31.06
CA PRO A 14 22.98 -2.11 -31.43
C PRO A 14 23.56 -2.88 -30.23
N HIS A 15 23.63 -4.18 -30.41
CA HIS A 15 24.17 -5.23 -29.55
C HIS A 15 25.60 -4.96 -29.06
N LEU A 16 25.84 -5.14 -27.76
CA LEU A 16 27.19 -5.30 -27.19
C LEU A 16 27.52 -6.78 -27.06
N ASN A 17 28.62 -7.11 -27.67
CA ASN A 17 29.17 -8.46 -27.86
C ASN A 17 29.90 -8.94 -26.59
N ALA A 18 29.59 -10.17 -26.17
CA ALA A 18 30.34 -10.89 -25.15
C ALA A 18 31.66 -11.41 -25.83
N ASN A 19 32.79 -11.07 -25.24
CA ASN A 19 34.04 -11.87 -25.18
C ASN A 19 35.22 -10.95 -24.91
N ASN A 20 35.69 -10.95 -23.67
CA ASN A 20 37.10 -10.78 -23.36
C ASN A 20 37.40 -11.42 -21.99
N LEU A 21 37.79 -12.68 -22.04
CA LEU A 21 38.44 -13.36 -20.95
C LEU A 21 39.92 -13.03 -21.03
N GLN A 22 40.46 -12.35 -20.03
CA GLN A 22 41.89 -12.18 -19.86
C GLN A 22 42.31 -12.83 -18.56
N GLU A 23 43.03 -13.91 -18.67
CA GLU A 23 43.62 -14.71 -17.59
C GLU A 23 44.68 -13.90 -16.84
N CYS A 24 44.66 -13.94 -15.50
CA CYS A 24 45.77 -13.56 -14.63
C CYS A 24 46.17 -14.74 -13.74
N PRO A 25 47.47 -14.87 -13.42
CA PRO A 25 48.06 -16.13 -12.99
C PRO A 25 47.85 -16.47 -11.52
N ILE A 26 47.95 -17.77 -11.28
CA ILE A 26 47.81 -18.50 -10.02
C ILE A 26 49.01 -18.22 -9.11
N GLU A 27 48.74 -17.75 -7.88
CA GLU A 27 49.64 -17.92 -6.74
C GLU A 27 48.97 -18.77 -5.66
N SER A 28 49.70 -19.79 -5.22
CA SER A 28 49.30 -20.86 -4.28
C SER A 28 49.49 -20.47 -2.80
N PRO A 29 49.16 -21.34 -1.80
CA PRO A 29 48.01 -21.12 -0.89
C PRO A 29 48.45 -20.76 0.52
N GLY A 30 47.93 -19.70 1.03
CA GLY A 30 47.88 -19.44 2.47
C GLY A 30 46.48 -19.83 2.99
N GLN A 31 46.46 -20.71 3.97
CA GLN A 31 45.23 -21.20 4.62
C GLN A 31 44.48 -20.04 5.28
N PHE A 32 43.54 -19.46 4.59
CA PHE A 32 42.53 -18.57 5.14
C PHE A 32 41.26 -19.37 5.36
N GLN A 33 40.99 -19.77 6.59
CA GLN A 33 39.69 -20.29 6.96
C GLN A 33 38.68 -19.15 6.89
N PRO A 34 37.69 -19.15 5.98
CA PRO A 34 36.64 -18.16 6.02
C PRO A 34 35.79 -18.44 7.27
N ARG A 35 35.85 -17.56 8.25
CA ARG A 35 34.82 -17.47 9.27
C ARG A 35 33.50 -17.44 8.51
N ARG A 36 32.66 -18.45 8.73
CA ARG A 36 31.26 -18.48 8.26
C ARG A 36 30.58 -17.22 8.81
N ILE A 37 30.63 -16.15 8.04
CA ILE A 37 29.70 -15.04 8.21
C ILE A 37 28.35 -15.65 7.78
N TRP A 38 27.56 -16.02 8.76
CA TRP A 38 26.13 -16.23 8.54
C TRP A 38 25.61 -14.89 8.07
N LEU A 39 25.56 -14.69 6.76
CA LEU A 39 24.66 -13.74 6.15
C LEU A 39 23.27 -14.17 6.60
N LEU A 40 22.81 -13.56 7.69
CA LEU A 40 21.39 -13.50 7.98
C LEU A 40 20.75 -12.77 6.80
N SER A 41 20.49 -13.53 5.72
CA SER A 41 19.54 -13.12 4.71
C SER A 41 18.24 -12.95 5.46
N THR A 42 17.97 -11.73 5.90
CA THR A 42 16.59 -11.35 6.21
C THR A 42 15.80 -11.72 4.97
N PRO A 43 14.85 -12.65 5.04
CA PRO A 43 14.07 -12.99 3.86
C PRO A 43 13.42 -11.67 3.41
N MET A 44 13.81 -11.22 2.23
CA MET A 44 13.12 -10.09 1.61
C MET A 44 11.65 -10.51 1.56
N SER A 45 10.80 -9.76 2.27
CA SER A 45 9.37 -10.02 2.30
C SER A 45 8.87 -10.20 0.87
N THR A 46 8.42 -11.41 0.54
CA THR A 46 7.89 -11.75 -0.79
C THR A 46 6.50 -11.15 -1.03
N VAL A 47 6.07 -10.26 -0.12
CA VAL A 47 4.75 -9.64 -0.16
C VAL A 47 4.61 -8.73 -1.37
N THR A 48 3.71 -9.12 -2.27
CA THR A 48 3.32 -8.37 -3.46
C THR A 48 2.02 -7.61 -3.23
N LEU A 49 1.91 -6.40 -3.79
CA LEU A 49 0.67 -5.64 -3.85
C LEU A 49 0.00 -5.87 -5.20
N GLY A 50 -1.32 -6.01 -5.19
CA GLY A 50 -2.11 -6.14 -6.40
C GLY A 50 -3.58 -5.83 -6.18
N PRO A 51 -4.37 -5.68 -7.25
CA PRO A 51 -5.81 -5.43 -7.13
C PRO A 51 -6.50 -6.63 -6.46
N ALA A 52 -7.43 -6.33 -5.56
CA ALA A 52 -8.29 -7.34 -4.96
C ALA A 52 -9.31 -7.84 -5.98
N ARG A 53 -9.60 -9.13 -5.95
CA ARG A 53 -10.67 -9.76 -6.73
C ARG A 53 -11.92 -9.92 -5.88
N MET A 54 -13.08 -10.04 -6.50
CA MET A 54 -14.35 -10.23 -5.78
C MET A 54 -14.33 -11.41 -4.81
N GLY A 55 -13.59 -12.47 -5.13
CA GLY A 55 -13.37 -13.63 -4.25
C GLY A 55 -12.56 -13.32 -2.98
N ASP A 56 -11.87 -12.18 -2.91
CA ASP A 56 -11.11 -11.76 -1.74
C ASP A 56 -11.97 -11.08 -0.67
N ALA A 57 -13.19 -10.65 -1.02
CA ALA A 57 -14.06 -9.92 -0.12
C ALA A 57 -14.33 -10.63 1.23
N PRO A 58 -14.55 -11.96 1.29
CA PRO A 58 -14.68 -12.65 2.57
C PRO A 58 -13.41 -12.58 3.41
N ALA A 59 -12.24 -12.82 2.81
CA ALA A 59 -10.96 -12.79 3.53
C ALA A 59 -10.65 -11.37 4.08
N ILE A 60 -10.91 -10.34 3.28
CA ILE A 60 -10.79 -8.93 3.70
C ILE A 60 -11.72 -8.64 4.88
N ALA A 61 -13.00 -9.06 4.79
CA ALA A 61 -13.99 -8.81 5.83
C ALA A 61 -13.62 -9.49 7.16
N HIS A 62 -13.15 -10.74 7.12
CA HIS A 62 -12.70 -11.44 8.33
C HIS A 62 -11.47 -10.79 8.93
N LEU A 63 -10.47 -10.47 8.11
CA LEU A 63 -9.26 -9.80 8.60
C LEU A 63 -9.58 -8.38 9.13
N SER A 64 -10.54 -7.66 8.53
CA SER A 64 -11.04 -6.38 9.04
C SER A 64 -11.68 -6.53 10.41
N ARG A 65 -12.55 -7.55 10.59
CA ARG A 65 -13.18 -7.84 11.87
C ARG A 65 -12.15 -8.03 12.97
N ASP A 66 -11.12 -8.84 12.70
CA ASP A 66 -10.11 -9.21 13.70
C ASP A 66 -9.16 -8.05 14.05
N LEU A 67 -8.87 -7.15 13.09
CA LEU A 67 -7.88 -6.09 13.28
C LEU A 67 -8.49 -4.73 13.63
N ILE A 68 -9.66 -4.42 13.06
CA ILE A 68 -10.24 -3.07 13.11
C ILE A 68 -11.47 -3.04 13.99
N GLU A 69 -12.37 -4.02 13.86
CA GLU A 69 -13.65 -4.05 14.53
C GLU A 69 -13.66 -4.91 15.81
N THR A 70 -12.48 -5.23 16.38
CA THR A 70 -12.37 -5.91 17.67
C THR A 70 -13.20 -5.13 18.71
N ASP A 71 -14.06 -5.82 19.43
CA ASP A 71 -14.97 -5.26 20.44
C ASP A 71 -16.08 -4.30 19.91
N LEU A 72 -16.27 -4.29 18.59
CA LEU A 72 -17.34 -3.56 17.91
C LEU A 72 -18.29 -4.52 17.20
N PRO A 73 -19.55 -4.11 16.94
CA PRO A 73 -20.43 -4.85 16.05
C PRO A 73 -19.80 -4.98 14.66
N TRP A 74 -19.84 -6.19 14.09
CA TRP A 74 -19.27 -6.44 12.75
C TRP A 74 -20.04 -5.70 11.66
N SER A 75 -19.52 -4.59 11.23
CA SER A 75 -20.12 -3.74 10.21
C SER A 75 -19.59 -4.01 8.80
N TRP A 76 -18.30 -4.35 8.67
CA TRP A 76 -17.65 -4.65 7.39
C TRP A 76 -17.79 -6.13 7.01
N THR A 77 -19.04 -6.56 6.85
CA THR A 77 -19.36 -7.92 6.40
C THR A 77 -18.84 -8.21 5.00
N PRO A 78 -18.69 -9.49 4.59
CA PRO A 78 -18.30 -9.86 3.22
C PRO A 78 -19.17 -9.19 2.15
N ARG A 79 -20.49 -9.08 2.41
CA ARG A 79 -21.43 -8.42 1.51
C ARG A 79 -21.13 -6.92 1.36
N ARG A 80 -20.82 -6.24 2.46
CA ARG A 80 -20.50 -4.79 2.45
C ARG A 80 -19.17 -4.54 1.74
N VAL A 81 -18.13 -5.34 2.03
CA VAL A 81 -16.85 -5.27 1.32
C VAL A 81 -17.04 -5.48 -0.17
N ALA A 82 -17.76 -6.55 -0.58
CA ALA A 82 -18.05 -6.82 -1.97
C ALA A 82 -18.89 -5.71 -2.63
N SER A 83 -19.81 -5.09 -1.89
CA SER A 83 -20.59 -3.95 -2.39
C SER A 83 -19.71 -2.73 -2.68
N LEU A 84 -18.78 -2.41 -1.77
CA LEU A 84 -17.82 -1.33 -2.00
C LEU A 84 -16.94 -1.61 -3.20
N MET A 85 -16.40 -2.82 -3.32
CA MET A 85 -15.51 -3.22 -4.43
C MET A 85 -16.18 -3.17 -5.81
N ARG A 86 -17.52 -3.16 -5.89
CA ARG A 86 -18.27 -3.02 -7.17
C ARG A 86 -18.46 -1.57 -7.60
N GLN A 87 -18.25 -0.61 -6.71
CA GLN A 87 -18.42 0.81 -7.04
C GLN A 87 -17.32 1.26 -8.00
N ARG A 88 -17.66 2.02 -9.01
CA ARG A 88 -16.70 2.49 -10.04
C ARG A 88 -15.64 3.40 -9.46
N GLU A 89 -16.04 4.21 -8.48
CA GLU A 89 -15.20 5.18 -7.78
C GLU A 89 -14.52 4.56 -6.55
N SER A 90 -14.34 3.24 -6.52
CA SER A 90 -13.64 2.55 -5.44
C SER A 90 -12.44 1.76 -5.95
N ALA A 91 -11.47 1.60 -5.10
CA ALA A 91 -10.34 0.72 -5.33
C ALA A 91 -10.09 -0.17 -4.12
N ALA A 92 -9.76 -1.41 -4.40
CA ALA A 92 -9.36 -2.38 -3.40
C ALA A 92 -8.03 -3.00 -3.79
N VAL A 93 -7.03 -2.90 -2.93
CA VAL A 93 -5.70 -3.48 -3.11
C VAL A 93 -5.43 -4.43 -1.95
N ILE A 94 -4.79 -5.54 -2.26
CA ILE A 94 -4.35 -6.54 -1.29
C ILE A 94 -2.84 -6.70 -1.34
N ALA A 95 -2.28 -7.01 -0.18
CA ALA A 95 -0.93 -7.50 -0.01
C ALA A 95 -0.98 -9.02 0.17
N ARG A 96 -0.27 -9.78 -0.67
CA ARG A 96 -0.19 -11.24 -0.59
C ARG A 96 1.24 -11.70 -0.36
N ASP A 97 1.38 -12.66 0.52
CA ASP A 97 2.55 -13.51 0.64
C ASP A 97 2.16 -14.90 0.14
N GLN A 98 2.55 -15.22 -1.11
CA GLN A 98 2.05 -16.39 -1.82
C GLN A 98 0.51 -16.43 -1.84
N ASN A 99 -0.11 -17.38 -1.15
CA ASN A 99 -1.57 -17.53 -1.04
C ASN A 99 -2.18 -16.88 0.23
N ARG A 100 -1.36 -16.29 1.11
CA ARG A 100 -1.82 -15.68 2.36
C ARG A 100 -2.12 -14.21 2.17
N LEU A 101 -3.24 -13.74 2.71
CA LEU A 101 -3.57 -12.33 2.76
C LEU A 101 -2.76 -11.65 3.88
N ALA A 102 -1.74 -10.89 3.50
CA ALA A 102 -0.89 -10.15 4.43
C ALA A 102 -1.48 -8.80 4.83
N GLY A 103 -2.33 -8.22 3.97
CA GLY A 103 -2.99 -6.95 4.25
C GLY A 103 -3.92 -6.52 3.13
N PHE A 104 -4.67 -5.46 3.37
CA PHE A 104 -5.62 -4.88 2.41
C PHE A 104 -5.80 -3.39 2.64
N ILE A 105 -6.20 -2.69 1.60
CA ILE A 105 -6.70 -1.31 1.65
C ILE A 105 -7.90 -1.17 0.72
N LEU A 106 -8.94 -0.49 1.20
CA LEU A 106 -10.09 -0.09 0.41
C LEU A 106 -10.22 1.43 0.44
N ALA A 107 -10.35 2.04 -0.72
CA ALA A 107 -10.50 3.48 -0.87
C ALA A 107 -11.65 3.82 -1.80
N GLN A 108 -12.24 4.99 -1.60
CA GLN A 108 -13.26 5.59 -2.46
C GLN A 108 -12.74 6.95 -2.97
N TYR A 109 -13.01 7.25 -4.23
CA TYR A 109 -12.60 8.47 -4.89
C TYR A 109 -13.85 9.30 -5.16
N GLY A 110 -14.03 10.38 -4.41
CA GLY A 110 -15.12 11.33 -4.59
C GLY A 110 -14.72 12.49 -5.49
N ASP A 111 -15.51 13.55 -5.48
CA ASP A 111 -15.27 14.73 -6.34
C ASP A 111 -14.10 15.59 -5.84
N GLU A 112 -13.88 15.66 -4.54
CA GLU A 112 -12.88 16.57 -3.92
C GLU A 112 -11.76 15.83 -3.19
N SER A 113 -11.95 14.57 -2.81
CA SER A 113 -11.02 13.83 -1.99
C SER A 113 -11.11 12.32 -2.18
N ALA A 114 -10.00 11.64 -1.97
CA ALA A 114 -10.01 10.20 -1.76
C ALA A 114 -10.23 9.89 -0.28
N HIS A 115 -10.96 8.83 0.02
CA HIS A 115 -11.27 8.37 1.36
C HIS A 115 -10.77 6.93 1.56
N ILE A 116 -9.88 6.73 2.53
CA ILE A 116 -9.46 5.39 2.94
C ILE A 116 -10.51 4.82 3.88
N ALA A 117 -11.34 3.94 3.37
CA ALA A 117 -12.42 3.32 4.13
C ALA A 117 -11.94 2.21 5.07
N LEU A 118 -10.94 1.43 4.65
CA LEU A 118 -10.32 0.37 5.45
C LEU A 118 -8.83 0.24 5.11
N LEU A 119 -8.01 -0.02 6.12
CA LEU A 119 -6.62 -0.46 6.00
C LEU A 119 -6.32 -1.46 7.10
N GLY A 120 -5.86 -2.65 6.74
CA GLY A 120 -5.42 -3.67 7.68
C GLY A 120 -4.15 -4.37 7.21
N VAL A 121 -3.27 -4.69 8.15
CA VAL A 121 -2.08 -5.53 7.94
C VAL A 121 -2.06 -6.59 9.04
N ALA A 122 -2.05 -7.86 8.64
CA ALA A 122 -2.02 -8.97 9.58
C ALA A 122 -0.80 -8.89 10.50
N ASN A 123 -0.96 -9.31 11.74
CA ASN A 123 0.01 -9.04 12.82
C ASN A 123 1.41 -9.50 12.47
N GLU A 124 1.55 -10.68 11.88
CA GLU A 124 2.83 -11.29 11.47
C GLU A 124 3.54 -10.53 10.34
N TYR A 125 2.80 -9.67 9.60
CA TYR A 125 3.34 -8.84 8.51
C TYR A 125 3.51 -7.37 8.87
N ARG A 126 3.22 -6.99 10.12
CA ARG A 126 3.41 -5.60 10.58
C ARG A 126 4.88 -5.20 10.60
N ARG A 127 5.14 -3.89 10.60
CA ARG A 127 6.47 -3.27 10.66
C ARG A 127 7.38 -3.56 9.47
N GLN A 128 6.85 -4.14 8.39
CA GLN A 128 7.54 -4.43 7.13
C GLN A 128 7.24 -3.40 6.03
N GLY A 129 6.63 -2.26 6.36
CA GLY A 129 6.32 -1.19 5.42
C GLY A 129 5.10 -1.43 4.53
N ILE A 130 4.38 -2.56 4.67
CA ILE A 130 3.25 -2.93 3.80
C ILE A 130 2.14 -1.88 3.86
N GLY A 131 1.72 -1.47 5.07
CA GLY A 131 0.70 -0.44 5.23
C GLY A 131 1.09 0.89 4.58
N ARG A 132 2.37 1.30 4.72
CA ARG A 132 2.89 2.51 4.05
C ARG A 132 2.78 2.41 2.53
N ARG A 133 3.20 1.29 1.94
CA ARG A 133 3.11 1.07 0.49
C ARG A 133 1.68 1.12 -0.02
N MET A 134 0.72 0.56 0.73
CA MET A 134 -0.70 0.60 0.37
C MET A 134 -1.27 2.02 0.44
N VAL A 135 -0.93 2.80 1.48
CA VAL A 135 -1.37 4.22 1.58
C VAL A 135 -0.75 5.04 0.44
N GLN A 136 0.54 4.88 0.17
CA GLN A 136 1.22 5.55 -0.93
C GLN A 136 0.54 5.26 -2.28
N TRP A 137 0.15 4.00 -2.52
CA TRP A 137 -0.58 3.63 -3.72
C TRP A 137 -1.91 4.40 -3.85
N VAL A 138 -2.68 4.57 -2.75
CA VAL A 138 -3.91 5.38 -2.76
C VAL A 138 -3.60 6.85 -3.03
N GLU A 139 -2.55 7.39 -2.43
CA GLU A 139 -2.13 8.78 -2.63
C GLU A 139 -1.72 9.04 -4.08
N GLU A 140 -0.93 8.14 -4.68
CA GLU A 140 -0.51 8.24 -6.08
C GLU A 140 -1.71 8.16 -7.04
N THR A 141 -2.63 7.23 -6.81
CA THR A 141 -3.83 7.10 -7.64
C THR A 141 -4.81 8.26 -7.44
N ALA A 142 -4.90 8.82 -6.24
CA ALA A 142 -5.67 10.04 -5.98
C ALA A 142 -5.10 11.23 -6.77
N MET A 143 -3.78 11.43 -6.75
CA MET A 143 -3.13 12.49 -7.53
C MET A 143 -3.36 12.32 -9.04
N VAL A 144 -3.28 11.10 -9.55
CA VAL A 144 -3.60 10.81 -10.97
C VAL A 144 -5.04 11.16 -11.32
N ALA A 145 -5.97 10.95 -10.37
CA ALA A 145 -7.38 11.34 -10.52
C ALA A 145 -7.63 12.84 -10.30
N GLY A 146 -6.60 13.65 -10.03
CA GLY A 146 -6.74 15.08 -9.74
C GLY A 146 -7.18 15.39 -8.31
N LEU A 147 -7.18 14.40 -7.42
CA LEU A 147 -7.58 14.55 -6.03
C LEU A 147 -6.33 14.75 -5.16
N PHE A 148 -6.25 15.90 -4.51
CA PHE A 148 -5.09 16.25 -3.67
C PHE A 148 -5.36 16.16 -2.17
N LEU A 149 -6.52 15.69 -1.76
CA LEU A 149 -6.88 15.50 -0.36
C LEU A 149 -7.22 14.03 -0.12
N VAL A 150 -6.55 13.41 0.84
CA VAL A 150 -6.87 12.06 1.32
C VAL A 150 -7.37 12.14 2.74
N ARG A 151 -8.50 11.49 3.03
CA ARG A 151 -9.18 11.48 4.33
C ARG A 151 -9.35 10.05 4.84
N LEU A 152 -9.47 9.93 6.14
CA LEU A 152 -9.79 8.66 6.82
C LEU A 152 -10.34 8.93 8.22
N GLU A 153 -10.96 7.91 8.80
CA GLU A 153 -11.31 7.85 10.22
C GLU A 153 -10.57 6.70 10.89
N VAL A 154 -10.13 6.94 12.11
CA VAL A 154 -9.48 5.95 12.96
C VAL A 154 -10.08 5.96 14.34
N ARG A 155 -10.27 4.79 14.98
CA ARG A 155 -10.78 4.70 16.36
C ARG A 155 -9.90 5.53 17.29
N ALA A 156 -10.50 6.41 18.09
CA ALA A 156 -9.77 7.33 18.96
C ALA A 156 -8.82 6.63 19.93
N ILE A 157 -9.19 5.42 20.38
CA ILE A 157 -8.37 4.59 21.29
C ILE A 157 -7.17 3.93 20.61
N LYS A 158 -7.17 3.78 19.27
CA LYS A 158 -6.08 3.08 18.52
C LYS A 158 -4.89 4.03 18.28
N ARG A 159 -4.14 4.34 19.34
CA ARG A 159 -2.98 5.25 19.29
C ARG A 159 -1.94 4.87 18.25
N GLU A 160 -1.68 3.57 18.07
CA GLU A 160 -0.69 3.07 17.08
C GLU A 160 -1.11 3.42 15.66
N ALA A 161 -2.40 3.28 15.31
CA ALA A 161 -2.91 3.64 14.00
C ALA A 161 -2.82 5.16 13.78
N ARG A 162 -3.18 5.98 14.76
CA ARG A 162 -3.02 7.44 14.69
C ARG A 162 -1.56 7.84 14.47
N HIS A 163 -0.62 7.27 15.22
CA HIS A 163 0.82 7.50 15.04
C HIS A 163 1.33 7.02 13.68
N PHE A 164 0.79 5.91 13.16
CA PHE A 164 1.13 5.43 11.83
C PHE A 164 0.77 6.46 10.76
N TYR A 165 -0.46 6.97 10.77
CA TYR A 165 -0.90 7.99 9.81
C TYR A 165 -0.18 9.33 10.02
N ALA A 166 0.07 9.75 11.27
CA ALA A 166 0.83 10.96 11.55
C ALA A 166 2.23 10.91 10.95
N ARG A 167 2.93 9.75 11.03
CA ARG A 167 4.25 9.56 10.38
C ARG A 167 4.18 9.57 8.85
N LEU A 168 3.03 9.35 8.25
CA LEU A 168 2.80 9.51 6.81
C LEU A 168 2.41 10.93 6.42
N GLY A 169 2.32 11.87 7.39
CA GLY A 169 1.98 13.27 7.15
C GLY A 169 0.49 13.59 7.26
N TYR A 170 -0.34 12.66 7.70
CA TYR A 170 -1.73 12.95 8.04
C TYR A 170 -1.82 13.75 9.33
N ARG A 171 -2.75 14.68 9.37
CA ARG A 171 -3.06 15.51 10.54
C ARG A 171 -4.47 15.19 11.04
N GLU A 172 -4.63 15.21 12.34
CA GLU A 172 -5.98 15.11 12.96
C GLU A 172 -6.73 16.40 12.65
N THR A 173 -7.95 16.27 12.16
CA THR A 173 -8.79 17.40 11.74
C THR A 173 -10.03 17.57 12.60
N ASP A 174 -10.55 16.45 13.11
CA ASP A 174 -11.79 16.46 13.86
C ASP A 174 -11.91 15.20 14.74
N ARG A 175 -12.80 15.25 15.74
CA ARG A 175 -13.23 14.10 16.54
C ARG A 175 -14.74 13.96 16.42
N VAL A 176 -15.19 12.75 16.17
CA VAL A 176 -16.62 12.45 16.06
C VAL A 176 -16.99 11.48 17.17
N ASP A 177 -17.80 11.95 18.11
CA ASP A 177 -18.25 11.15 19.23
C ASP A 177 -19.21 10.05 18.76
N GLY A 178 -19.06 8.86 19.34
CA GLY A 178 -19.92 7.72 19.07
C GLY A 178 -19.92 7.22 17.62
N TYR A 179 -18.94 7.57 16.81
CA TYR A 179 -18.87 7.23 15.37
C TYR A 179 -19.01 5.72 15.12
N TYR A 180 -18.38 4.90 15.94
CA TYR A 180 -18.44 3.44 15.82
C TYR A 180 -19.60 2.90 16.65
N SER A 181 -20.78 2.84 16.03
CA SER A 181 -22.02 2.26 16.62
C SER A 181 -22.45 2.89 17.96
N GLY A 182 -22.11 4.15 18.19
CA GLY A 182 -22.38 4.83 19.47
C GLY A 182 -21.46 4.40 20.62
N LEU A 183 -20.51 3.49 20.37
CA LEU A 183 -19.65 2.90 21.41
C LEU A 183 -18.29 3.58 21.51
N GLU A 184 -17.74 4.00 20.38
CA GLU A 184 -16.42 4.62 20.33
C GLU A 184 -16.37 5.81 19.39
N ASP A 185 -15.50 6.76 19.70
CA ASP A 185 -15.25 7.94 18.89
C ASP A 185 -14.26 7.64 17.77
N ALA A 186 -14.37 8.42 16.69
CA ALA A 186 -13.40 8.48 15.64
C ALA A 186 -12.56 9.77 15.70
N ILE A 187 -11.30 9.66 15.33
CA ILE A 187 -10.47 10.79 14.94
C ILE A 187 -10.45 10.82 13.41
N LYS A 188 -10.92 11.91 12.83
CA LYS A 188 -10.75 12.18 11.40
C LYS A 188 -9.35 12.67 11.16
N MET A 189 -8.72 12.12 10.13
CA MET A 189 -7.39 12.55 9.72
C MET A 189 -7.39 12.86 8.22
N SER A 190 -6.57 13.82 7.82
CA SER A 190 -6.40 14.15 6.40
C SER A 190 -4.96 14.50 6.07
N ARG A 191 -4.63 14.36 4.77
CA ARG A 191 -3.36 14.78 4.18
C ARG A 191 -3.61 15.51 2.88
N ASP A 192 -3.05 16.72 2.77
CA ASP A 192 -2.98 17.47 1.51
C ASP A 192 -1.73 17.01 0.74
N LEU A 193 -1.92 16.55 -0.48
CA LEU A 193 -0.88 16.01 -1.35
C LEU A 193 -0.25 17.07 -2.27
N ARG A 194 -0.75 18.30 -2.28
CA ARG A 194 -0.23 19.37 -3.19
C ARG A 194 1.24 19.63 -2.98
N ALA A 195 1.72 19.58 -1.73
CA ALA A 195 3.14 19.75 -1.41
C ALA A 195 4.04 18.67 -2.05
N LEU A 196 3.51 17.48 -2.36
CA LEU A 196 4.23 16.40 -3.02
C LEU A 196 4.31 16.58 -4.53
N SER A 197 3.35 17.28 -5.14
CA SER A 197 3.29 17.52 -6.59
C SER A 197 4.26 18.61 -7.06
N THR A 198 4.75 19.47 -6.16
CA THR A 198 5.63 20.60 -6.47
C THR A 198 7.12 20.22 -6.48
N SER A 199 7.47 18.98 -6.11
CA SER A 199 8.86 18.50 -5.94
C SER A 199 9.37 17.62 -7.08
N LYS A 200 8.80 17.76 -8.30
CA LYS A 200 9.28 17.06 -9.51
C LYS A 200 9.89 18.02 -10.52
#